data_ee9a32a8d74b91a9fffce66620a797fa
#
_entry.id   ee9a32a8d74b91a9fffce66620a797fa
#
_cell.length_a   1.000
_cell.length_b   1.000
_cell.length_c   1.000
_cell.angle_alpha   90.00
_cell.angle_beta   90.00
_cell.angle_gamma   90.00
#
_symmetry.space_group_name_H-M   'P 1'
#
loop_
_entity.id
_entity.type
_entity.pdbx_description
1 polymer ?
#
loop_
_entity_poly.entity_id
_entity_poly.type
_entity_poly.pdbx_seq_one_letter_code
_entity_poly.pdbx_strand_id
1 'polypeptide(L)'
;MSTTHMTRRTGSRRIRWIAGSLVAAVAVAGGFATDDAQAQERTRLNKVIEAIEDGRPAIANQDWRFVDMEHSPFSAQGIVDAFAEADQDRDEQGRMRLTPMVRIPQEGDEDFKWAIKQVLDLGGLGVIVPHVDTGDEAVRLVQAARYPPMQNDAQPEPRGERGWGPGRATRLWGVDTAEYHARADVWPLDPDGELFVVAMVESAEAVANIDAILAAPVSAIMVVPGDMSIDLGLGPAPGPENHPEVDAMYDKVLEACQAQDRVICGCGDGAVRLQQRIDEGWQFILPLGG
;
A
#
# COMPACT_ATOMS: atom_id res chain seq x y z
N MET A 1 40.31 -39.77 42.83
CA MET A 1 41.71 -39.29 42.95
C MET A 1 41.75 -38.03 42.11
N SER A 2 42.03 -36.88 42.50
CA SER A 2 42.52 -36.17 43.65
C SER A 2 42.04 -34.73 43.54
N THR A 3 41.46 -34.26 44.57
CA THR A 3 41.13 -32.86 44.91
C THR A 3 42.38 -31.96 44.90
N THR A 4 42.24 -30.69 44.53
CA THR A 4 42.87 -29.62 45.27
C THR A 4 42.15 -28.28 45.10
N HIS A 5 41.57 -27.79 46.16
CA HIS A 5 41.18 -26.42 46.49
C HIS A 5 42.43 -25.51 46.56
N MET A 6 42.32 -24.25 46.15
CA MET A 6 42.97 -23.21 46.95
C MET A 6 42.34 -21.81 46.76
N THR A 7 42.15 -21.22 47.89
CA THR A 7 41.40 -20.05 48.32
C THR A 7 42.16 -18.71 48.12
N ARG A 8 41.31 -17.65 47.97
CA ARG A 8 41.38 -16.26 48.51
C ARG A 8 42.71 -15.50 48.53
N ARG A 9 42.67 -14.25 48.08
CA ARG A 9 42.95 -13.11 48.97
C ARG A 9 42.42 -11.77 48.41
N THR A 10 41.76 -11.07 49.31
CA THR A 10 41.32 -9.68 49.33
C THR A 10 42.47 -8.70 49.42
N GLY A 11 42.37 -7.54 48.79
CA GLY A 11 43.32 -6.43 48.94
C GLY A 11 42.69 -5.10 48.61
N SER A 12 42.08 -4.47 49.60
CA SER A 12 41.63 -3.07 49.55
C SER A 12 42.84 -2.13 49.66
N ARG A 13 42.95 -1.15 48.80
CA ARG A 13 43.77 0.03 49.08
C ARG A 13 43.01 1.32 48.71
N ARG A 14 42.67 2.07 49.76
CA ARG A 14 42.27 3.49 49.70
C ARG A 14 43.52 4.34 49.48
N ILE A 15 43.49 5.30 48.60
CA ILE A 15 44.42 6.47 48.54
C ILE A 15 43.60 7.70 48.11
N ARG A 16 43.64 8.60 48.83
CA ARG A 16 43.59 9.93 49.32
C ARG A 16 43.46 11.00 48.23
N TRP A 17 42.59 11.93 48.52
CA TRP A 17 42.35 13.19 47.88
C TRP A 17 43.59 14.08 47.75
N ILE A 18 43.76 14.73 46.57
CA ILE A 18 44.48 16.00 46.47
C ILE A 18 43.55 16.97 45.69
N ALA A 19 43.26 18.06 46.33
CA ALA A 19 42.54 19.20 45.77
C ALA A 19 43.51 20.02 44.91
N GLY A 20 43.02 20.61 43.86
CA GLY A 20 43.77 21.66 43.16
C GLY A 20 43.21 22.05 41.80
N SER A 21 42.74 23.27 41.78
CA SER A 21 42.64 24.21 40.65
C SER A 21 41.33 24.26 39.88
N LEU A 22 40.58 25.32 40.21
CA LEU A 22 39.56 25.91 39.35
C LEU A 22 40.17 26.35 38.00
N VAL A 23 39.67 25.82 36.89
CA VAL A 23 39.77 26.43 35.58
C VAL A 23 38.34 26.78 35.17
N ALA A 24 38.08 28.09 35.10
CA ALA A 24 36.83 28.61 34.58
C ALA A 24 36.73 28.29 33.08
N ALA A 25 35.93 27.29 32.71
CA ALA A 25 35.52 27.09 31.33
C ALA A 25 34.38 28.01 30.98
N VAL A 26 34.67 28.97 30.12
CA VAL A 26 33.62 29.79 29.44
C VAL A 26 32.85 28.85 28.53
N ALA A 27 31.66 28.48 28.93
CA ALA A 27 30.71 27.77 28.08
C ALA A 27 30.19 28.75 27.02
N VAL A 28 30.74 28.68 25.81
CA VAL A 28 30.07 29.21 24.62
C VAL A 28 28.90 28.31 24.37
N ALA A 29 27.69 28.74 24.75
CA ALA A 29 26.45 28.13 24.36
C ALA A 29 26.25 28.38 22.86
N GLY A 30 26.89 27.55 22.03
CA GLY A 30 26.49 27.35 20.64
C GLY A 30 25.19 26.58 20.67
N GLY A 31 24.06 27.30 20.55
CA GLY A 31 22.78 26.69 20.28
C GLY A 31 22.88 25.95 18.94
N PHE A 32 23.01 24.64 18.99
CA PHE A 32 22.56 23.82 17.89
C PHE A 32 21.04 23.98 17.87
N ALA A 33 20.55 24.86 17.00
CA ALA A 33 19.18 24.76 16.56
C ALA A 33 19.09 23.36 15.96
N THR A 34 18.48 22.44 16.70
CA THR A 34 17.88 21.28 16.10
C THR A 34 16.85 21.83 15.14
N ASP A 35 17.11 21.72 13.84
CA ASP A 35 16.08 21.78 12.83
C ASP A 35 15.15 20.57 13.10
N ASP A 36 14.31 20.70 14.12
CA ASP A 36 13.00 20.12 14.15
C ASP A 36 12.20 20.91 13.09
N ALA A 37 12.53 20.67 11.81
CA ALA A 37 11.55 20.82 10.76
C ALA A 37 10.44 19.85 11.18
N GLN A 38 9.42 20.40 11.88
CA GLN A 38 8.15 19.74 12.04
C GLN A 38 7.77 19.32 10.63
N ALA A 39 7.86 18.03 10.35
CA ALA A 39 7.22 17.46 9.20
C ALA A 39 5.76 17.89 9.35
N GLN A 40 5.37 18.90 8.61
CA GLN A 40 3.99 19.38 8.59
C GLN A 40 3.23 18.14 8.11
N GLU A 41 2.41 17.59 9.00
CA GLU A 41 1.66 16.37 8.77
C GLU A 41 0.90 16.57 7.46
N ARG A 42 1.43 15.98 6.38
CA ARG A 42 0.92 16.22 5.03
C ARG A 42 -0.43 15.53 4.94
N THR A 43 -1.48 16.28 4.74
CA THR A 43 -2.82 15.73 4.59
C THR A 43 -2.86 14.81 3.37
N ARG A 44 -3.18 13.53 3.58
CA ARG A 44 -3.36 12.54 2.52
C ARG A 44 -4.54 12.90 1.62
N LEU A 45 -4.37 12.75 0.31
CA LEU A 45 -5.46 12.83 -0.65
C LEU A 45 -6.20 11.49 -0.74
N ASN A 46 -5.46 10.40 -0.59
CA ASN A 46 -5.96 9.04 -0.69
C ASN A 46 -6.46 8.53 0.66
N LYS A 47 -7.77 8.33 0.79
CA LYS A 47 -8.40 7.86 2.02
C LYS A 47 -8.06 6.42 2.38
N VAL A 48 -7.64 5.60 1.40
CA VAL A 48 -7.15 4.24 1.66
C VAL A 48 -5.84 4.32 2.43
N ILE A 49 -4.90 5.15 1.96
CA ILE A 49 -3.61 5.34 2.61
C ILE A 49 -3.80 5.94 4.01
N GLU A 50 -4.64 6.98 4.13
CA GLU A 50 -4.98 7.60 5.43
C GLU A 50 -5.49 6.56 6.44
N ALA A 51 -6.43 5.70 6.02
CA ALA A 51 -6.98 4.65 6.88
C ALA A 51 -5.90 3.68 7.39
N ILE A 52 -5.03 3.23 6.50
CA ILE A 52 -3.96 2.27 6.82
C ILE A 52 -2.91 2.90 7.73
N GLU A 53 -2.51 4.15 7.47
CA GLU A 53 -1.57 4.89 8.33
C GLU A 53 -2.15 5.17 9.73
N ASP A 54 -3.48 5.32 9.84
CA ASP A 54 -4.21 5.41 11.12
C ASP A 54 -4.33 4.06 11.85
N GLY A 55 -3.83 2.97 11.26
CA GLY A 55 -3.87 1.62 11.85
C GLY A 55 -5.24 0.94 11.78
N ARG A 56 -6.11 1.36 10.88
CA ARG A 56 -7.43 0.77 10.65
C ARG A 56 -7.56 0.19 9.23
N PRO A 57 -8.42 -0.79 9.00
CA PRO A 57 -8.66 -1.28 7.65
C PRO A 57 -9.34 -0.20 6.80
N ALA A 58 -8.94 -0.13 5.52
CA ALA A 58 -9.63 0.65 4.48
C ALA A 58 -10.73 -0.19 3.85
N ILE A 59 -11.99 0.23 4.01
CA ILE A 59 -13.17 -0.56 3.61
C ILE A 59 -13.92 0.17 2.49
N ALA A 60 -14.29 -0.57 1.44
CA ALA A 60 -15.10 0.00 0.36
C ALA A 60 -16.44 0.55 0.89
N ASN A 61 -16.88 1.66 0.32
CA ASN A 61 -18.03 2.48 0.73
C ASN A 61 -17.88 3.19 2.10
N GLN A 62 -16.70 3.11 2.73
CA GLN A 62 -16.35 3.89 3.93
C GLN A 62 -15.14 4.80 3.67
N ASP A 63 -14.09 4.29 3.04
CA ASP A 63 -12.87 5.02 2.72
C ASP A 63 -12.63 5.13 1.21
N TRP A 64 -13.17 4.19 0.44
CA TRP A 64 -12.97 4.14 -1.00
C TRP A 64 -14.20 3.61 -1.73
N ARG A 65 -14.29 3.96 -3.01
CA ARG A 65 -15.35 3.53 -3.91
C ARG A 65 -14.79 2.61 -4.98
N PHE A 66 -15.38 1.44 -5.10
CA PHE A 66 -15.06 0.50 -6.16
C PHE A 66 -15.69 0.94 -7.49
N VAL A 67 -14.85 1.15 -8.50
CA VAL A 67 -15.24 1.47 -9.86
C VAL A 67 -14.84 0.30 -10.76
N ASP A 68 -15.81 -0.53 -11.10
CA ASP A 68 -15.56 -1.74 -11.86
C ASP A 68 -15.61 -1.47 -13.37
N MET A 69 -14.48 -1.64 -14.05
CA MET A 69 -14.36 -1.56 -15.50
C MET A 69 -14.01 -2.92 -16.15
N GLU A 70 -13.90 -3.96 -15.35
CA GLU A 70 -13.71 -5.34 -15.83
C GLU A 70 -15.03 -5.99 -16.21
N HIS A 71 -15.99 -6.07 -15.27
CA HIS A 71 -17.29 -6.70 -15.49
C HIS A 71 -18.41 -5.71 -15.88
N SER A 72 -18.05 -4.45 -16.11
CA SER A 72 -18.91 -3.41 -16.63
C SER A 72 -18.42 -2.97 -18.00
N PRO A 73 -19.25 -2.32 -18.83
CA PRO A 73 -18.77 -1.80 -20.11
C PRO A 73 -17.60 -0.86 -19.89
N PHE A 74 -16.43 -1.22 -20.41
CA PHE A 74 -15.24 -0.35 -20.33
C PHE A 74 -15.52 0.97 -21.04
N SER A 75 -15.37 2.06 -20.32
CA SER A 75 -15.61 3.40 -20.84
C SER A 75 -14.76 4.42 -20.10
N ALA A 76 -13.85 5.09 -20.83
CA ALA A 76 -13.14 6.23 -20.28
C ALA A 76 -14.09 7.35 -19.80
N GLN A 77 -15.25 7.50 -20.44
CA GLN A 77 -16.28 8.44 -19.99
C GLN A 77 -16.90 7.97 -18.68
N GLY A 78 -17.13 6.67 -18.49
CA GLY A 78 -17.63 6.12 -17.21
C GLY A 78 -16.67 6.38 -16.05
N ILE A 79 -15.34 6.29 -16.28
CA ILE A 79 -14.33 6.67 -15.28
C ILE A 79 -14.42 8.18 -14.97
N VAL A 80 -14.58 9.02 -16.01
CA VAL A 80 -14.73 10.48 -15.84
C VAL A 80 -15.96 10.81 -15.01
N ASP A 81 -17.09 10.13 -15.27
CA ASP A 81 -18.35 10.37 -14.57
C ASP A 81 -18.24 9.90 -13.09
N ALA A 82 -17.65 8.74 -12.84
CA ALA A 82 -17.38 8.26 -11.47
C ALA A 82 -16.49 9.22 -10.67
N PHE A 83 -15.45 9.77 -11.31
CA PHE A 83 -14.58 10.76 -10.66
C PHE A 83 -15.29 12.11 -10.45
N ALA A 84 -16.16 12.51 -11.37
CA ALA A 84 -16.97 13.72 -11.21
C ALA A 84 -17.99 13.58 -10.06
N GLU A 85 -18.55 12.40 -9.85
CA GLU A 85 -19.39 12.11 -8.68
C GLU A 85 -18.60 12.19 -7.38
N ALA A 86 -17.40 11.58 -7.33
CA ALA A 86 -16.53 11.64 -6.16
C ALA A 86 -16.08 13.09 -5.86
N ASP A 87 -15.87 13.90 -6.89
CA ASP A 87 -15.51 15.32 -6.78
C ASP A 87 -16.61 16.19 -6.15
N GLN A 88 -17.87 15.79 -6.29
CA GLN A 88 -19.02 16.49 -5.69
C GLN A 88 -19.16 16.21 -4.17
N ASP A 89 -18.59 15.13 -3.67
CA ASP A 89 -18.61 14.78 -2.24
C ASP A 89 -17.22 14.91 -1.61
N ARG A 90 -16.92 16.14 -1.18
CA ARG A 90 -15.65 16.47 -0.53
C ARG A 90 -15.80 16.65 0.98
N ASP A 91 -14.73 16.35 1.71
CA ASP A 91 -14.64 16.64 3.15
C ASP A 91 -14.32 18.13 3.42
N GLU A 92 -14.24 18.50 4.69
CA GLU A 92 -13.94 19.86 5.13
C GLU A 92 -12.56 20.36 4.68
N GLN A 93 -11.64 19.47 4.37
CA GLN A 93 -10.30 19.74 3.84
C GLN A 93 -10.29 19.83 2.30
N GLY A 94 -11.44 19.68 1.66
CA GLY A 94 -11.58 19.73 0.20
C GLY A 94 -11.12 18.48 -0.53
N ARG A 95 -10.94 17.35 0.16
CA ARG A 95 -10.56 16.05 -0.42
C ARG A 95 -11.80 15.23 -0.77
N MET A 96 -11.71 14.36 -1.75
CA MET A 96 -12.79 13.38 -2.03
C MET A 96 -13.04 12.54 -0.77
N ARG A 97 -14.30 12.41 -0.37
CA ARG A 97 -14.70 11.67 0.83
C ARG A 97 -14.42 10.18 0.70
N LEU A 98 -14.62 9.64 -0.50
CA LEU A 98 -14.25 8.28 -0.87
C LEU A 98 -13.22 8.33 -2.01
N THR A 99 -12.11 7.62 -1.85
CA THR A 99 -11.11 7.48 -2.93
C THR A 99 -11.65 6.56 -4.01
N PRO A 100 -11.83 7.01 -5.28
CA PRO A 100 -12.22 6.11 -6.34
C PRO A 100 -11.06 5.19 -6.73
N MET A 101 -11.27 3.88 -6.59
CA MET A 101 -10.36 2.81 -6.99
C MET A 101 -10.92 2.11 -8.21
N VAL A 102 -10.20 2.13 -9.32
CA VAL A 102 -10.68 1.58 -10.59
C VAL A 102 -10.09 0.19 -10.81
N ARG A 103 -10.95 -0.83 -10.92
CA ARG A 103 -10.54 -2.13 -11.44
C ARG A 103 -10.56 -2.04 -12.97
N ILE A 104 -9.39 -2.23 -13.58
CA ILE A 104 -9.24 -2.17 -15.03
C ILE A 104 -9.65 -3.49 -15.69
N PRO A 105 -10.01 -3.49 -16.99
CA PRO A 105 -10.51 -4.70 -17.68
C PRO A 105 -9.39 -5.57 -18.27
N GLN A 106 -8.19 -5.48 -17.74
CA GLN A 106 -7.02 -6.19 -18.28
C GLN A 106 -6.33 -6.97 -17.19
N GLU A 107 -5.85 -8.13 -17.57
CA GLU A 107 -5.20 -9.12 -16.73
C GLU A 107 -3.69 -8.87 -16.61
N GLY A 108 -3.02 -9.54 -15.66
CA GLY A 108 -1.62 -9.33 -15.34
C GLY A 108 -0.64 -9.61 -16.48
N ASP A 109 -0.96 -10.52 -17.39
CA ASP A 109 -0.13 -10.94 -18.53
C ASP A 109 -0.30 -10.04 -19.78
N GLU A 110 -1.35 -9.23 -19.85
CA GLU A 110 -1.65 -8.33 -20.96
C GLU A 110 -0.86 -7.00 -20.89
N ASP A 111 -0.89 -6.21 -21.96
CA ASP A 111 -0.36 -4.85 -21.96
C ASP A 111 -1.37 -3.86 -21.35
N PHE A 112 -1.36 -3.76 -20.03
CA PHE A 112 -2.26 -2.91 -19.25
C PHE A 112 -1.75 -1.47 -19.06
N LYS A 113 -0.58 -1.12 -19.53
CA LYS A 113 0.05 0.20 -19.33
C LYS A 113 -0.86 1.35 -19.76
N TRP A 114 -1.55 1.22 -20.88
CA TRP A 114 -2.44 2.27 -21.36
C TRP A 114 -3.66 2.46 -20.48
N ALA A 115 -4.23 1.38 -19.91
CA ALA A 115 -5.39 1.45 -19.03
C ALA A 115 -5.02 2.09 -17.69
N ILE A 116 -3.93 1.65 -17.06
CA ILE A 116 -3.39 2.27 -15.83
C ILE A 116 -3.11 3.76 -16.07
N LYS A 117 -2.37 4.07 -17.15
CA LYS A 117 -2.07 5.46 -17.52
C LYS A 117 -3.36 6.28 -17.66
N GLN A 118 -4.38 5.76 -18.33
CA GLN A 118 -5.63 6.48 -18.56
C GLN A 118 -6.36 6.76 -17.25
N VAL A 119 -6.51 5.78 -16.37
CA VAL A 119 -7.12 5.96 -15.04
C VAL A 119 -6.40 7.06 -14.27
N LEU A 120 -5.07 7.00 -14.18
CA LEU A 120 -4.27 7.93 -13.40
C LEU A 120 -4.23 9.34 -14.02
N ASP A 121 -4.17 9.47 -15.35
CA ASP A 121 -4.21 10.78 -16.05
C ASP A 121 -5.58 11.45 -15.93
N LEU A 122 -6.66 10.66 -15.78
CA LEU A 122 -8.01 11.16 -15.49
C LEU A 122 -8.18 11.62 -14.03
N GLY A 123 -7.23 11.29 -13.15
CA GLY A 123 -7.18 11.75 -11.76
C GLY A 123 -7.39 10.65 -10.72
N GLY A 124 -7.38 9.38 -11.12
CA GLY A 124 -7.44 8.24 -10.21
C GLY A 124 -6.30 8.27 -9.19
N LEU A 125 -6.62 7.88 -7.97
CA LEU A 125 -5.67 7.69 -6.85
C LEU A 125 -5.32 6.22 -6.65
N GLY A 126 -5.96 5.31 -7.39
CA GLY A 126 -5.64 3.89 -7.33
C GLY A 126 -6.20 3.08 -8.48
N VAL A 127 -5.55 1.95 -8.70
CA VAL A 127 -5.91 0.94 -9.70
C VAL A 127 -5.89 -0.44 -9.08
N ILE A 128 -6.81 -1.29 -9.51
CA ILE A 128 -6.90 -2.70 -9.16
C ILE A 128 -6.74 -3.48 -10.46
N VAL A 129 -5.77 -4.38 -10.52
CA VAL A 129 -5.45 -5.17 -11.71
C VAL A 129 -5.78 -6.64 -11.46
N PRO A 130 -6.72 -7.21 -12.23
CA PRO A 130 -7.09 -8.63 -12.10
C PRO A 130 -5.98 -9.58 -12.52
N HIS A 131 -6.08 -10.84 -12.10
CA HIS A 131 -5.28 -11.99 -12.57
C HIS A 131 -3.76 -11.73 -12.60
N VAL A 132 -3.20 -11.28 -11.48
CA VAL A 132 -1.74 -11.13 -11.34
C VAL A 132 -1.18 -12.42 -10.77
N ASP A 133 -0.57 -13.22 -11.63
CA ASP A 133 -0.12 -14.57 -11.30
C ASP A 133 1.38 -14.65 -10.97
N THR A 134 2.16 -13.63 -11.33
CA THR A 134 3.61 -13.64 -11.15
C THR A 134 4.17 -12.36 -10.56
N GLY A 135 5.37 -12.46 -9.95
CA GLY A 135 6.09 -11.29 -9.44
C GLY A 135 6.49 -10.30 -10.53
N ASP A 136 6.81 -10.78 -11.73
CA ASP A 136 7.17 -9.92 -12.87
C ASP A 136 5.96 -9.09 -13.33
N GLU A 137 4.77 -9.65 -13.32
CA GLU A 137 3.53 -8.92 -13.57
C GLU A 137 3.31 -7.83 -12.52
N ALA A 138 3.41 -8.19 -11.24
CA ALA A 138 3.29 -7.24 -10.15
C ALA A 138 4.30 -6.07 -10.26
N VAL A 139 5.54 -6.35 -10.68
CA VAL A 139 6.55 -5.30 -10.95
C VAL A 139 6.10 -4.40 -12.11
N ARG A 140 5.55 -4.98 -13.20
CA ARG A 140 5.06 -4.19 -14.34
C ARG A 140 3.92 -3.22 -13.97
N LEU A 141 3.04 -3.61 -13.01
CA LEU A 141 2.01 -2.70 -12.49
C LEU A 141 2.61 -1.43 -11.92
N VAL A 142 3.62 -1.59 -11.09
CA VAL A 142 4.32 -0.47 -10.44
C VAL A 142 5.01 0.41 -11.48
N GLN A 143 5.71 -0.19 -12.45
CA GLN A 143 6.35 0.54 -13.55
C GLN A 143 5.35 1.36 -14.38
N ALA A 144 4.17 0.80 -14.66
CA ALA A 144 3.11 1.46 -15.42
C ALA A 144 2.49 2.65 -14.68
N ALA A 145 2.41 2.59 -13.35
CA ALA A 145 1.82 3.64 -12.52
C ALA A 145 2.76 4.82 -12.27
N ARG A 146 4.06 4.58 -12.19
CA ARG A 146 5.08 5.55 -11.80
C ARG A 146 5.60 6.36 -12.99
N TYR A 147 5.93 7.63 -12.73
CA TYR A 147 6.72 8.42 -13.67
C TYR A 147 8.21 8.02 -13.64
N PRO A 148 8.95 8.18 -14.76
CA PRO A 148 10.40 8.09 -14.70
C PRO A 148 10.98 9.11 -13.71
N PRO A 149 12.12 8.78 -13.04
CA PRO A 149 12.77 9.70 -12.13
C PRO A 149 13.22 10.97 -12.81
N MET A 150 13.22 12.08 -12.08
CA MET A 150 13.88 13.30 -12.55
C MET A 150 15.41 13.09 -12.64
N GLN A 151 16.06 13.92 -13.41
CA GLN A 151 17.52 13.86 -13.55
C GLN A 151 18.17 14.04 -12.17
N ASN A 152 19.01 13.10 -11.80
CA ASN A 152 19.74 13.02 -10.53
C ASN A 152 18.90 12.66 -9.28
N ASP A 153 17.64 12.25 -9.45
CA ASP A 153 16.86 11.68 -8.36
C ASP A 153 17.22 10.21 -8.14
N ALA A 154 17.41 9.86 -6.87
CA ALA A 154 17.58 8.48 -6.44
C ALA A 154 16.20 7.89 -6.10
N GLN A 155 15.40 7.62 -7.11
CA GLN A 155 14.14 6.90 -6.87
C GLN A 155 14.39 5.41 -6.62
N PRO A 156 13.60 4.77 -5.73
CA PRO A 156 13.66 3.32 -5.55
C PRO A 156 13.20 2.60 -6.83
N GLU A 157 13.79 1.43 -7.08
CA GLU A 157 13.32 0.55 -8.16
C GLU A 157 11.92 -0.02 -7.86
N PRO A 158 11.12 -0.34 -8.88
CA PRO A 158 11.42 -0.30 -10.30
C PRO A 158 11.25 1.11 -10.88
N ARG A 159 12.07 1.42 -11.89
CA ARG A 159 11.94 2.68 -12.64
C ARG A 159 10.57 2.79 -13.31
N GLY A 160 9.90 3.93 -13.13
CA GLY A 160 8.62 4.21 -13.75
C GLY A 160 8.69 4.38 -15.28
N GLU A 161 7.57 4.04 -15.95
CA GLU A 161 7.41 4.09 -17.41
C GLU A 161 6.19 4.91 -17.86
N ARG A 162 5.42 5.48 -16.91
CA ARG A 162 4.22 6.25 -17.21
C ARG A 162 4.55 7.51 -18.04
N GLY A 163 3.81 7.72 -19.14
CA GLY A 163 3.92 8.94 -19.92
C GLY A 163 3.23 10.13 -19.23
N TRP A 164 3.78 11.32 -19.39
CA TRP A 164 3.32 12.56 -18.75
C TRP A 164 2.01 13.09 -19.33
N GLY A 165 0.98 13.25 -18.49
CA GLY A 165 -0.33 13.76 -18.89
C GLY A 165 -1.20 14.24 -17.69
N PRO A 166 -0.74 15.20 -16.84
CA PRO A 166 -1.33 15.49 -15.54
C PRO A 166 -2.58 16.40 -15.57
N GLY A 167 -2.93 16.95 -16.73
CA GLY A 167 -3.83 18.11 -16.82
C GLY A 167 -5.22 17.95 -16.22
N ARG A 168 -5.78 16.73 -16.16
CA ARG A 168 -7.04 16.46 -15.46
C ARG A 168 -6.80 16.08 -14.00
N ALA A 169 -5.78 15.28 -13.75
CA ALA A 169 -5.44 14.81 -12.41
C ALA A 169 -5.12 15.99 -11.46
N THR A 170 -4.33 16.96 -11.89
CA THR A 170 -4.02 18.16 -11.08
C THR A 170 -5.28 18.91 -10.66
N ARG A 171 -6.26 19.05 -11.56
CA ARG A 171 -7.54 19.71 -11.23
C ARG A 171 -8.36 18.91 -10.22
N LEU A 172 -8.42 17.59 -10.40
CA LEU A 172 -9.21 16.72 -9.50
C LEU A 172 -8.57 16.63 -8.11
N TRP A 173 -7.23 16.57 -8.05
CA TRP A 173 -6.49 16.54 -6.79
C TRP A 173 -6.45 17.92 -6.10
N GLY A 174 -6.72 19.01 -6.83
CA GLY A 174 -6.65 20.37 -6.28
C GLY A 174 -5.24 20.85 -6.02
N VAL A 175 -4.27 20.35 -6.78
CA VAL A 175 -2.83 20.63 -6.62
C VAL A 175 -2.23 21.23 -7.90
N ASP A 176 -1.10 21.90 -7.78
CA ASP A 176 -0.35 22.33 -8.95
C ASP A 176 0.45 21.19 -9.60
N THR A 177 1.09 21.46 -10.72
CA THR A 177 1.80 20.44 -11.50
C THR A 177 3.04 19.92 -10.77
N ALA A 178 3.72 20.76 -10.00
CA ALA A 178 4.92 20.35 -9.26
C ALA A 178 4.55 19.47 -8.05
N GLU A 179 3.52 19.85 -7.31
CA GLU A 179 2.99 19.06 -6.21
C GLU A 179 2.43 17.73 -6.71
N TYR A 180 1.68 17.74 -7.84
CA TYR A 180 1.20 16.51 -8.46
C TYR A 180 2.36 15.58 -8.80
N HIS A 181 3.43 16.08 -9.44
CA HIS A 181 4.57 15.25 -9.80
C HIS A 181 5.25 14.62 -8.57
N ALA A 182 5.37 15.39 -7.49
CA ALA A 182 5.97 14.92 -6.25
C ALA A 182 5.11 13.88 -5.48
N ARG A 183 3.79 13.85 -5.72
CA ARG A 183 2.85 12.96 -5.02
C ARG A 183 2.32 11.83 -5.90
N ALA A 184 2.52 11.87 -7.21
CA ALA A 184 2.02 10.88 -8.15
C ALA A 184 2.96 9.67 -8.25
N ASP A 185 3.32 9.09 -7.12
CA ASP A 185 4.12 7.87 -7.00
C ASP A 185 3.39 6.83 -6.13
N VAL A 186 3.85 5.59 -6.18
CA VAL A 186 3.21 4.43 -5.55
C VAL A 186 3.58 4.35 -4.07
N TRP A 187 2.58 4.46 -3.20
CA TRP A 187 2.71 4.21 -1.77
C TRP A 187 2.66 2.69 -1.48
N PRO A 188 3.42 2.11 -0.53
CA PRO A 188 4.39 2.78 0.35
C PRO A 188 5.82 2.81 -0.21
N LEU A 189 6.04 2.45 -1.48
CA LEU A 189 7.36 2.51 -2.13
C LEU A 189 7.94 3.92 -2.06
N ASP A 190 7.12 4.92 -2.37
CA ASP A 190 7.35 6.32 -2.00
C ASP A 190 6.43 6.67 -0.82
N PRO A 191 6.98 6.98 0.37
CA PRO A 191 6.16 7.34 1.53
C PRO A 191 5.29 8.59 1.33
N ASP A 192 5.67 9.48 0.42
CA ASP A 192 4.89 10.68 0.06
C ASP A 192 3.92 10.44 -1.10
N GLY A 193 3.95 9.26 -1.70
CA GLY A 193 3.11 8.85 -2.81
C GLY A 193 1.62 8.77 -2.45
N GLU A 194 0.75 9.06 -3.41
CA GLU A 194 -0.71 9.00 -3.26
C GLU A 194 -1.36 7.94 -4.15
N LEU A 195 -0.56 7.18 -4.93
CA LEU A 195 -1.09 6.13 -5.78
C LEU A 195 -1.14 4.80 -5.03
N PHE A 196 -2.30 4.15 -5.05
CA PHE A 196 -2.53 2.85 -4.44
C PHE A 196 -2.73 1.80 -5.53
N VAL A 197 -1.73 0.94 -5.74
CA VAL A 197 -1.70 -0.07 -6.81
C VAL A 197 -1.93 -1.44 -6.22
N VAL A 198 -2.98 -2.12 -6.69
CA VAL A 198 -3.44 -3.40 -6.15
C VAL A 198 -3.29 -4.50 -7.19
N ALA A 199 -2.64 -5.60 -6.81
CA ALA A 199 -2.57 -6.83 -7.59
C ALA A 199 -3.64 -7.83 -7.06
N MET A 200 -4.58 -8.28 -7.92
CA MET A 200 -5.54 -9.30 -7.52
C MET A 200 -4.90 -10.69 -7.64
N VAL A 201 -5.07 -11.47 -6.59
CA VAL A 201 -4.59 -12.85 -6.43
C VAL A 201 -5.83 -13.75 -6.44
N GLU A 202 -6.09 -14.41 -7.57
CA GLU A 202 -7.38 -15.07 -7.79
C GLU A 202 -7.26 -16.40 -8.55
N SER A 203 -6.03 -16.96 -8.60
CA SER A 203 -5.74 -18.26 -9.16
C SER A 203 -4.85 -19.10 -8.24
N ALA A 204 -4.83 -20.42 -8.44
CA ALA A 204 -3.91 -21.33 -7.76
C ALA A 204 -2.44 -21.01 -8.10
N GLU A 205 -2.18 -20.53 -9.32
CA GLU A 205 -0.84 -20.10 -9.76
C GLU A 205 -0.40 -18.86 -8.97
N ALA A 206 -1.23 -17.85 -8.86
CA ALA A 206 -0.95 -16.65 -8.06
C ALA A 206 -0.62 -17.00 -6.59
N VAL A 207 -1.41 -17.90 -5.99
CA VAL A 207 -1.15 -18.38 -4.62
C VAL A 207 0.15 -19.17 -4.51
N ALA A 208 0.52 -19.92 -5.53
CA ALA A 208 1.81 -20.63 -5.55
C ALA A 208 2.99 -19.67 -5.69
N ASN A 209 2.79 -18.52 -6.33
CA ASN A 209 3.80 -17.48 -6.57
C ASN A 209 3.71 -16.31 -5.57
N ILE A 210 2.94 -16.44 -4.50
CA ILE A 210 2.61 -15.32 -3.60
C ILE A 210 3.84 -14.59 -3.05
N ASP A 211 4.90 -15.31 -2.69
CA ASP A 211 6.13 -14.70 -2.20
C ASP A 211 6.80 -13.79 -3.25
N ALA A 212 6.76 -14.19 -4.52
CA ALA A 212 7.29 -13.39 -5.63
C ALA A 212 6.43 -12.16 -5.91
N ILE A 213 5.10 -12.29 -5.81
CA ILE A 213 4.16 -11.16 -5.94
C ILE A 213 4.36 -10.16 -4.80
N LEU A 214 4.49 -10.64 -3.56
CA LEU A 214 4.74 -9.80 -2.38
C LEU A 214 6.15 -9.18 -2.37
N ALA A 215 7.10 -9.73 -3.13
CA ALA A 215 8.40 -9.11 -3.33
C ALA A 215 8.35 -7.87 -4.23
N ALA A 216 7.34 -7.76 -5.10
CA ALA A 216 7.11 -6.56 -5.90
C ALA A 216 6.57 -5.41 -5.01
N PRO A 217 6.95 -4.15 -5.29
CA PRO A 217 6.55 -3.02 -4.45
C PRO A 217 5.16 -2.47 -4.82
N VAL A 218 4.17 -3.33 -4.99
CA VAL A 218 2.76 -2.94 -5.09
C VAL A 218 2.27 -2.41 -3.74
N SER A 219 1.20 -1.61 -3.73
CA SER A 219 0.62 -1.10 -2.48
C SER A 219 -0.09 -2.21 -1.70
N ALA A 220 -0.84 -3.04 -2.40
CA ALA A 220 -1.59 -4.14 -1.80
C ALA A 220 -1.71 -5.34 -2.75
N ILE A 221 -1.93 -6.50 -2.18
CA ILE A 221 -2.58 -7.61 -2.89
C ILE A 221 -4.07 -7.63 -2.54
N MET A 222 -4.91 -8.27 -3.36
CA MET A 222 -6.32 -8.50 -3.03
C MET A 222 -6.75 -9.89 -3.50
N VAL A 223 -7.09 -10.76 -2.55
CA VAL A 223 -7.67 -12.08 -2.85
C VAL A 223 -9.18 -11.94 -3.06
N VAL A 224 -9.73 -12.65 -4.06
CA VAL A 224 -11.18 -12.69 -4.30
C VAL A 224 -11.65 -14.12 -4.50
N PRO A 225 -12.89 -14.48 -4.08
CA PRO A 225 -13.31 -15.86 -4.05
C PRO A 225 -13.86 -16.39 -5.37
N GLY A 226 -14.40 -15.51 -6.24
CA GLY A 226 -15.11 -15.89 -7.44
C GLY A 226 -14.23 -16.66 -8.43
N ASP A 227 -13.23 -15.96 -8.97
CA ASP A 227 -12.30 -16.49 -9.95
C ASP A 227 -11.43 -17.60 -9.35
N MET A 228 -11.02 -17.47 -8.08
CA MET A 228 -10.34 -18.53 -7.34
C MET A 228 -11.13 -19.84 -7.32
N SER A 229 -12.45 -19.76 -7.10
CA SER A 229 -13.33 -20.93 -7.10
C SER A 229 -13.45 -21.59 -8.48
N ILE A 230 -13.50 -20.77 -9.52
CA ILE A 230 -13.55 -21.25 -10.92
C ILE A 230 -12.23 -21.88 -11.33
N ASP A 231 -11.10 -21.23 -11.01
CA ASP A 231 -9.75 -21.72 -11.31
C ASP A 231 -9.47 -23.08 -10.63
N LEU A 232 -9.92 -23.24 -9.39
CA LEU A 232 -9.84 -24.52 -8.67
C LEU A 232 -10.80 -25.60 -9.19
N GLY A 233 -11.64 -25.29 -10.20
CA GLY A 233 -12.61 -26.23 -10.77
C GLY A 233 -13.80 -26.56 -9.86
N LEU A 234 -14.04 -25.75 -8.83
CA LEU A 234 -15.11 -25.97 -7.84
C LEU A 234 -16.46 -25.40 -8.31
N GLY A 235 -16.43 -24.52 -9.34
CA GLY A 235 -17.60 -23.77 -9.78
C GLY A 235 -17.98 -22.65 -8.79
N PRO A 236 -19.12 -21.96 -9.02
CA PRO A 236 -19.53 -20.87 -8.15
C PRO A 236 -19.83 -21.37 -6.73
N ALA A 237 -19.53 -20.55 -5.73
CA ALA A 237 -19.81 -20.88 -4.34
C ALA A 237 -21.31 -21.18 -4.11
N PRO A 238 -21.64 -22.18 -3.27
CA PRO A 238 -23.02 -22.65 -3.10
C PRO A 238 -23.92 -21.70 -2.29
N GLY A 239 -23.37 -20.61 -1.75
CA GLY A 239 -24.10 -19.68 -0.88
C GLY A 239 -23.24 -18.49 -0.49
N PRO A 240 -23.52 -17.85 0.64
CA PRO A 240 -22.77 -16.68 1.12
C PRO A 240 -21.37 -17.03 1.65
N GLU A 241 -21.06 -18.31 1.80
CA GLU A 241 -19.76 -18.82 2.25
C GLU A 241 -18.96 -19.34 1.06
N ASN A 242 -17.65 -19.26 1.12
CA ASN A 242 -16.76 -19.79 0.11
C ASN A 242 -16.70 -21.33 0.20
N HIS A 243 -16.16 -21.98 -0.84
CA HIS A 243 -15.69 -23.36 -0.71
C HIS A 243 -14.53 -23.43 0.31
N PRO A 244 -14.42 -24.49 1.12
CA PRO A 244 -13.32 -24.63 2.09
C PRO A 244 -11.93 -24.56 1.46
N GLU A 245 -11.79 -25.00 0.22
CA GLU A 245 -10.54 -24.94 -0.55
C GLU A 245 -10.17 -23.47 -0.89
N VAL A 246 -11.15 -22.63 -1.16
CA VAL A 246 -10.96 -21.19 -1.38
C VAL A 246 -10.54 -20.51 -0.08
N ASP A 247 -11.22 -20.81 1.04
CA ASP A 247 -10.81 -20.28 2.34
C ASP A 247 -9.37 -20.71 2.70
N ALA A 248 -8.96 -21.94 2.38
CA ALA A 248 -7.58 -22.37 2.57
C ALA A 248 -6.57 -21.58 1.72
N MET A 249 -6.96 -21.05 0.54
CA MET A 249 -6.12 -20.13 -0.23
C MET A 249 -6.01 -18.75 0.43
N TYR A 250 -7.13 -18.22 0.97
CA TYR A 250 -7.10 -16.99 1.78
C TYR A 250 -6.14 -17.10 2.94
N ASP A 251 -6.18 -18.21 3.70
CA ASP A 251 -5.29 -18.45 4.83
C ASP A 251 -3.81 -18.42 4.41
N LYS A 252 -3.47 -19.09 3.31
CA LYS A 252 -2.09 -19.10 2.79
C LYS A 252 -1.61 -17.71 2.37
N VAL A 253 -2.46 -16.97 1.65
CA VAL A 253 -2.10 -15.62 1.20
C VAL A 253 -1.97 -14.69 2.40
N LEU A 254 -2.86 -14.78 3.38
CA LEU A 254 -2.80 -13.97 4.59
C LEU A 254 -1.53 -14.25 5.39
N GLU A 255 -1.20 -15.53 5.60
CA GLU A 255 0.04 -15.94 6.29
C GLU A 255 1.28 -15.35 5.62
N ALA A 256 1.42 -15.51 4.30
CA ALA A 256 2.52 -14.97 3.53
C ALA A 256 2.55 -13.43 3.59
N CYS A 257 1.39 -12.78 3.47
CA CYS A 257 1.27 -11.33 3.50
C CYS A 257 1.63 -10.76 4.87
N GLN A 258 1.19 -11.37 5.98
CA GLN A 258 1.51 -10.95 7.34
C GLN A 258 2.96 -11.24 7.76
N ALA A 259 3.67 -12.09 7.02
CA ALA A 259 5.09 -12.36 7.25
C ALA A 259 6.02 -11.21 6.81
N GLN A 260 5.48 -10.20 6.14
CA GLN A 260 6.18 -8.98 5.71
C GLN A 260 5.31 -7.75 6.04
N ASP A 261 5.88 -6.55 6.03
CA ASP A 261 5.26 -5.31 6.49
C ASP A 261 5.10 -4.23 5.40
N ARG A 262 5.48 -4.56 4.15
CA ARG A 262 5.54 -3.59 3.06
C ARG A 262 4.28 -3.54 2.20
N VAL A 263 3.71 -4.70 1.87
CA VAL A 263 2.52 -4.83 1.02
C VAL A 263 1.30 -5.06 1.90
N ILE A 264 0.22 -4.32 1.63
CA ILE A 264 -1.02 -4.40 2.41
C ILE A 264 -1.81 -5.64 2.03
N CYS A 265 -2.31 -6.34 3.04
CA CYS A 265 -3.12 -7.54 2.88
C CYS A 265 -4.57 -7.16 2.56
N GLY A 266 -5.00 -7.38 1.34
CA GLY A 266 -6.36 -7.06 0.89
C GLY A 266 -7.17 -8.30 0.52
N CYS A 267 -8.50 -8.19 0.66
CA CYS A 267 -9.44 -9.20 0.22
C CYS A 267 -10.76 -8.62 -0.26
N GLY A 268 -11.42 -9.32 -1.19
CA GLY A 268 -12.83 -9.16 -1.48
C GLY A 268 -13.58 -10.38 -0.99
N ASP A 269 -14.64 -10.22 -0.20
CA ASP A 269 -15.43 -11.35 0.30
C ASP A 269 -16.88 -10.93 0.58
N GLY A 270 -17.77 -11.89 0.78
CA GLY A 270 -19.17 -11.63 1.11
C GLY A 270 -19.32 -10.65 2.28
N ALA A 271 -20.21 -9.66 2.14
CA ALA A 271 -20.41 -8.63 3.17
C ALA A 271 -20.76 -9.22 4.56
N VAL A 272 -21.34 -10.40 4.60
CA VAL A 272 -21.64 -11.12 5.86
C VAL A 272 -20.37 -11.55 6.61
N ARG A 273 -19.24 -11.63 5.93
CA ARG A 273 -17.94 -12.04 6.51
C ARG A 273 -17.02 -10.85 6.81
N LEU A 274 -17.47 -9.62 6.60
CA LEU A 274 -16.65 -8.42 6.77
C LEU A 274 -15.95 -8.38 8.15
N GLN A 275 -16.70 -8.59 9.23
CA GLN A 275 -16.13 -8.54 10.58
C GLN A 275 -15.09 -9.65 10.78
N GLN A 276 -15.32 -10.85 10.26
CA GLN A 276 -14.36 -11.95 10.31
C GLN A 276 -13.06 -11.55 9.62
N ARG A 277 -13.13 -10.97 8.42
CA ARG A 277 -11.93 -10.54 7.67
C ARG A 277 -11.16 -9.44 8.39
N ILE A 278 -11.85 -8.51 9.05
CA ILE A 278 -11.21 -7.50 9.91
C ILE A 278 -10.47 -8.18 11.09
N ASP A 279 -11.13 -9.11 11.77
CA ASP A 279 -10.56 -9.81 12.93
C ASP A 279 -9.36 -10.70 12.58
N GLU A 280 -9.32 -11.24 11.35
CA GLU A 280 -8.19 -11.97 10.78
C GLU A 280 -6.99 -11.07 10.45
N GLY A 281 -7.21 -9.75 10.30
CA GLY A 281 -6.16 -8.76 10.03
C GLY A 281 -6.03 -8.32 8.58
N TRP A 282 -7.07 -8.53 7.76
CA TRP A 282 -7.12 -7.93 6.43
C TRP A 282 -7.29 -6.41 6.53
N GLN A 283 -6.56 -5.65 5.70
CA GLN A 283 -6.44 -4.19 5.83
C GLN A 283 -7.04 -3.41 4.65
N PHE A 284 -7.21 -4.02 3.49
CA PHE A 284 -7.87 -3.42 2.32
C PHE A 284 -9.02 -4.32 1.90
N ILE A 285 -10.28 -3.92 2.17
CA ILE A 285 -11.43 -4.85 2.13
C ILE A 285 -12.51 -4.34 1.17
N LEU A 286 -12.94 -5.24 0.28
CA LEU A 286 -14.10 -5.08 -0.60
C LEU A 286 -15.23 -6.01 -0.15
N PRO A 287 -16.25 -5.53 0.58
CA PRO A 287 -17.45 -6.31 0.87
C PRO A 287 -18.25 -6.55 -0.40
N LEU A 288 -18.40 -7.81 -0.81
CA LEU A 288 -19.14 -8.22 -2.02
C LEU A 288 -20.61 -8.51 -1.69
N GLY A 289 -21.52 -8.16 -2.58
CA GLY A 289 -22.94 -8.57 -2.50
C GLY A 289 -23.70 -7.98 -1.30
N GLY A 290 -23.50 -6.70 -0.98
CA GLY A 290 -24.28 -5.92 -0.01
C GLY A 290 -25.49 -5.24 -0.63
#